data_fa90c0a38d51ab38308c99bf4b2945a2
#
_entry.id   fa90c0a38d51ab38308c99bf4b2945a2
#
_cell.length_a   1.000
_cell.length_b   1.000
_cell.length_c   1.000
_cell.angle_alpha   90.00
_cell.angle_beta   90.00
_cell.angle_gamma   90.00
#
_symmetry.space_group_name_H-M   'P 1'
#
loop_
_entity.id
_entity.type
_entity.pdbx_description
1 polymer ?
#
loop_
_entity_poly.entity_id
_entity_poly.type
_entity_poly.pdbx_seq_one_letter_code
_entity_poly.pdbx_strand_id
1 'polypeptide(L)'
;MEMNDLSCAQFLAQLASKAPTPGGGGTAALVGAAGVALGNMVGCLTTGKKKYAVVEADIQALNARAEALRLELEALVQADADAFTPLAAAYGLPKDTPEQAAHKASVLEAALDGASAVPLQIMEKCAEGIALAGQYAAKGS
;
A
#
# COMPACT_ATOMS: atom_id res chain seq x y z
N MET A 1 13.17 1.39 12.71
CA MET A 1 13.23 0.49 11.53
C MET A 1 11.91 0.67 10.80
N GLU A 2 11.97 1.07 9.57
CA GLU A 2 10.78 1.25 8.75
C GLU A 2 10.20 -0.11 8.34
N MET A 3 8.88 -0.13 8.03
CA MET A 3 8.21 -1.38 7.63
C MET A 3 8.85 -1.99 6.37
N ASN A 4 9.34 -1.14 5.48
CA ASN A 4 10.00 -1.54 4.23
C ASN A 4 11.41 -2.12 4.42
N ASP A 5 12.04 -1.90 5.59
CA ASP A 5 13.35 -2.46 5.93
C ASP A 5 13.26 -3.90 6.47
N LEU A 6 12.06 -4.35 6.81
CA LEU A 6 11.83 -5.69 7.29
C LEU A 6 12.00 -6.72 6.16
N SER A 7 12.64 -7.83 6.45
CA SER A 7 12.56 -8.97 5.52
C SER A 7 11.11 -9.47 5.43
N CYS A 8 10.74 -10.12 4.34
CA CYS A 8 9.41 -10.71 4.18
C CYS A 8 9.03 -11.60 5.39
N ALA A 9 9.98 -12.38 5.91
CA ALA A 9 9.73 -13.25 7.06
C ALA A 9 9.45 -12.44 8.34
N GLN A 10 10.19 -11.35 8.57
CA GLN A 10 9.98 -10.47 9.72
C GLN A 10 8.64 -9.73 9.63
N PHE A 11 8.31 -9.19 8.45
CA PHE A 11 7.03 -8.53 8.22
C PHE A 11 5.86 -9.47 8.51
N LEU A 12 5.88 -10.68 7.96
CA LEU A 12 4.82 -11.68 8.18
C LEU A 12 4.73 -12.14 9.64
N ALA A 13 5.86 -12.32 10.32
CA ALA A 13 5.87 -12.67 11.74
C ALA A 13 5.28 -11.56 12.61
N GLN A 14 5.61 -10.30 12.31
CA GLN A 14 5.06 -9.15 13.03
C GLN A 14 3.57 -8.97 12.75
N LEU A 15 3.13 -9.11 11.48
CA LEU A 15 1.71 -9.10 11.09
C LEU A 15 0.89 -10.17 11.81
N ALA A 16 1.46 -11.37 12.00
CA ALA A 16 0.81 -12.49 12.70
C ALA A 16 0.81 -12.34 14.23
N SER A 17 1.31 -11.24 14.78
CA SER A 17 1.44 -11.00 16.21
C SER A 17 0.33 -10.09 16.76
N LYS A 18 0.48 -9.65 18.02
CA LYS A 18 -0.36 -8.61 18.65
C LYS A 18 0.19 -7.20 18.42
N ALA A 19 1.22 -7.02 17.60
CA ALA A 19 1.76 -5.71 17.28
C ALA A 19 0.68 -4.84 16.60
N PRO A 20 0.61 -3.55 16.89
CA PRO A 20 -0.37 -2.65 16.30
C PRO A 20 -0.12 -2.43 14.80
N THR A 21 1.11 -2.60 14.35
CA THR A 21 1.56 -2.47 12.95
C THR A 21 2.58 -3.58 12.63
N PRO A 22 2.69 -4.03 11.36
CA PRO A 22 1.83 -3.68 10.22
C PRO A 22 0.39 -4.18 10.41
N GLY A 23 -0.55 -3.44 9.85
CA GLY A 23 -1.97 -3.79 9.81
C GLY A 23 -2.43 -4.24 8.41
N GLY A 24 -3.74 -4.34 8.26
CA GLY A 24 -4.36 -4.75 6.98
C GLY A 24 -4.09 -3.78 5.84
N GLY A 25 -4.06 -2.46 6.11
CA GLY A 25 -3.79 -1.43 5.12
C GLY A 25 -2.37 -1.53 4.55
N GLY A 26 -1.35 -1.51 5.42
CA GLY A 26 0.04 -1.66 5.00
C GLY A 26 0.29 -3.00 4.27
N THR A 27 -0.36 -4.08 4.74
CA THR A 27 -0.28 -5.37 4.06
C THR A 27 -0.92 -5.34 2.66
N ALA A 28 -2.09 -4.68 2.52
CA ALA A 28 -2.73 -4.53 1.22
C ALA A 28 -1.87 -3.71 0.24
N ALA A 29 -1.21 -2.65 0.72
CA ALA A 29 -0.27 -1.87 -0.07
C ALA A 29 0.92 -2.71 -0.57
N LEU A 30 1.50 -3.54 0.31
CA LEU A 30 2.59 -4.45 -0.05
C LEU A 30 2.16 -5.49 -1.11
N VAL A 31 0.99 -6.09 -0.95
CA VAL A 31 0.42 -7.05 -1.92
C VAL A 31 0.14 -6.35 -3.24
N GLY A 32 -0.40 -5.13 -3.19
CA GLY A 32 -0.62 -4.29 -4.37
C GLY A 32 0.68 -3.99 -5.12
N ALA A 33 1.74 -3.60 -4.40
CA ALA A 33 3.07 -3.37 -4.97
C ALA A 33 3.63 -4.62 -5.65
N ALA A 34 3.50 -5.78 -5.01
CA ALA A 34 3.91 -7.06 -5.59
C ALA A 34 3.13 -7.39 -6.86
N GLY A 35 1.80 -7.15 -6.87
CA GLY A 35 0.97 -7.32 -8.05
C GLY A 35 1.38 -6.42 -9.22
N VAL A 36 1.67 -5.14 -8.94
CA VAL A 36 2.18 -4.20 -9.95
C VAL A 36 3.54 -4.64 -10.48
N ALA A 37 4.45 -5.10 -9.59
CA ALA A 37 5.76 -5.61 -9.99
C ALA A 37 5.66 -6.81 -10.94
N LEU A 38 4.70 -7.73 -10.72
CA LEU A 38 4.43 -8.84 -11.63
C LEU A 38 3.97 -8.36 -13.01
N GLY A 39 3.11 -7.35 -13.08
CA GLY A 39 2.74 -6.71 -14.35
C GLY A 39 3.95 -6.08 -15.05
N ASN A 40 4.76 -5.35 -14.30
CA ASN A 40 5.99 -4.74 -14.82
C ASN A 40 6.99 -5.80 -15.34
N MET A 41 7.08 -6.96 -14.69
CA MET A 41 7.87 -8.10 -15.17
C MET A 41 7.41 -8.55 -16.58
N VAL A 42 6.10 -8.66 -16.81
CA VAL A 42 5.55 -8.97 -18.14
C VAL A 42 5.98 -7.91 -19.16
N GLY A 43 5.91 -6.64 -18.80
CA GLY A 43 6.36 -5.54 -19.66
C GLY A 43 7.84 -5.62 -19.98
N CYS A 44 8.71 -5.87 -19.00
CA CYS A 44 10.14 -6.05 -19.21
C CYS A 44 10.46 -7.25 -20.11
N LEU A 45 9.70 -8.33 -19.98
CA LEU A 45 9.84 -9.51 -20.83
C LEU A 45 9.32 -9.29 -22.27
N THR A 46 8.49 -8.26 -22.48
CA THR A 46 7.91 -7.92 -23.79
C THR A 46 8.84 -6.99 -24.59
N THR A 47 9.47 -6.01 -23.93
CA THR A 47 10.33 -5.02 -24.56
C THR A 47 11.50 -5.65 -25.30
N GLY A 48 11.88 -5.06 -26.46
CA GLY A 48 12.99 -5.51 -27.28
C GLY A 48 12.71 -6.76 -28.14
N LYS A 49 11.53 -7.35 -28.03
CA LYS A 49 11.15 -8.49 -28.86
C LYS A 49 10.54 -8.03 -30.19
N LYS A 50 11.09 -8.48 -31.32
CA LYS A 50 10.61 -8.14 -32.66
C LYS A 50 9.09 -8.39 -32.84
N LYS A 51 8.58 -9.47 -32.27
CA LYS A 51 7.15 -9.83 -32.31
C LYS A 51 6.24 -8.74 -31.73
N TYR A 52 6.74 -7.97 -30.76
CA TYR A 52 5.98 -6.95 -30.04
C TYR A 52 6.38 -5.51 -30.41
N ALA A 53 7.16 -5.33 -31.48
CA ALA A 53 7.66 -4.00 -31.89
C ALA A 53 6.54 -2.96 -32.08
N VAL A 54 5.35 -3.39 -32.52
CA VAL A 54 4.19 -2.50 -32.72
C VAL A 54 3.68 -1.89 -31.40
N VAL A 55 3.83 -2.59 -30.28
CA VAL A 55 3.38 -2.13 -28.96
C VAL A 55 4.54 -1.68 -28.06
N GLU A 56 5.76 -1.62 -28.58
CA GLU A 56 6.96 -1.29 -27.79
C GLU A 56 6.82 0.02 -27.01
N ALA A 57 6.37 1.10 -27.66
CA ALA A 57 6.19 2.40 -27.02
C ALA A 57 5.11 2.36 -25.92
N ASP A 58 4.02 1.64 -26.15
CA ASP A 58 2.96 1.46 -25.17
C ASP A 58 3.48 0.69 -23.95
N ILE A 59 4.22 -0.39 -24.16
CA ILE A 59 4.81 -1.19 -23.06
C ILE A 59 5.81 -0.37 -22.27
N GLN A 60 6.64 0.45 -22.91
CA GLN A 60 7.57 1.33 -22.20
C GLN A 60 6.83 2.34 -21.31
N ALA A 61 5.75 2.93 -21.82
CA ALA A 61 4.92 3.85 -21.04
C ALA A 61 4.25 3.14 -19.84
N LEU A 62 3.73 1.93 -20.06
CA LEU A 62 3.16 1.10 -18.98
C LEU A 62 4.22 0.76 -17.92
N ASN A 63 5.43 0.41 -18.34
CA ASN A 63 6.53 0.09 -17.43
C ASN A 63 6.92 1.30 -16.56
N ALA A 64 7.00 2.49 -17.14
CA ALA A 64 7.29 3.72 -16.40
C ALA A 64 6.19 4.01 -15.36
N ARG A 65 4.93 3.84 -15.72
CA ARG A 65 3.81 4.05 -14.77
C ARG A 65 3.77 2.96 -13.69
N ALA A 66 4.00 1.70 -14.07
CA ALA A 66 4.04 0.59 -13.12
C ALA A 66 5.17 0.78 -12.08
N GLU A 67 6.34 1.21 -12.50
CA GLU A 67 7.44 1.51 -11.59
C GLU A 67 7.08 2.62 -10.59
N ALA A 68 6.51 3.73 -11.07
CA ALA A 68 6.06 4.81 -10.20
C ALA A 68 4.98 4.32 -9.21
N LEU A 69 3.98 3.58 -9.70
CA LEU A 69 2.89 3.06 -8.88
C LEU A 69 3.38 2.07 -7.81
N ARG A 70 4.34 1.22 -8.15
CA ARG A 70 4.98 0.31 -7.20
C ARG A 70 5.62 1.07 -6.05
N LEU A 71 6.41 2.11 -6.37
CA LEU A 71 7.05 2.95 -5.35
C LEU A 71 6.04 3.73 -4.49
N GLU A 72 4.97 4.23 -5.09
CA GLU A 72 3.87 4.86 -4.36
C GLU A 72 3.22 3.88 -3.36
N LEU A 73 2.94 2.65 -3.77
CA LEU A 73 2.38 1.62 -2.90
C LEU A 73 3.37 1.19 -1.79
N GLU A 74 4.65 1.07 -2.09
CA GLU A 74 5.68 0.79 -1.08
C GLU A 74 5.74 1.90 -0.01
N ALA A 75 5.65 3.16 -0.41
CA ALA A 75 5.60 4.28 0.54
C ALA A 75 4.35 4.24 1.43
N LEU A 76 3.21 3.77 0.90
CA LEU A 76 1.97 3.64 1.66
C LEU A 76 2.01 2.55 2.73
N VAL A 77 2.93 1.57 2.65
CA VAL A 77 3.14 0.57 3.71
C VAL A 77 3.55 1.24 5.03
N GLN A 78 4.53 2.14 4.97
CA GLN A 78 4.97 2.90 6.14
C GLN A 78 3.94 3.95 6.54
N ALA A 79 3.35 4.66 5.58
CA ALA A 79 2.35 5.68 5.84
C ALA A 79 1.12 5.14 6.60
N ASP A 80 0.68 3.91 6.29
CA ASP A 80 -0.41 3.24 7.03
C ASP A 80 -0.03 2.99 8.49
N ALA A 81 1.19 2.53 8.75
CA ALA A 81 1.69 2.31 10.10
C ALA A 81 1.77 3.63 10.90
N ASP A 82 2.27 4.68 10.26
CA ASP A 82 2.42 6.02 10.87
C ASP A 82 1.04 6.63 11.19
N ALA A 83 0.08 6.51 10.26
CA ALA A 83 -1.28 7.02 10.45
C ALA A 83 -2.05 6.25 11.53
N PHE A 84 -1.76 4.97 11.73
CA PHE A 84 -2.40 4.16 12.76
C PHE A 84 -1.85 4.40 14.17
N THR A 85 -0.61 4.85 14.32
CA THR A 85 0.04 5.04 15.63
C THR A 85 -0.73 5.98 16.56
N PRO A 86 -1.20 7.18 16.14
CA PRO A 86 -2.03 8.04 16.98
C PRO A 86 -3.35 7.40 17.39
N LEU A 87 -3.98 6.63 16.49
CA LEU A 87 -5.23 5.92 16.76
C LEU A 87 -5.03 4.84 17.82
N ALA A 88 -3.96 4.05 17.71
CA ALA A 88 -3.62 3.04 18.71
C ALA A 88 -3.39 3.66 20.09
N ALA A 89 -2.69 4.81 20.16
CA ALA A 89 -2.50 5.55 21.40
C ALA A 89 -3.82 6.06 21.99
N ALA A 90 -4.72 6.56 21.15
CA ALA A 90 -6.03 7.09 21.58
C ALA A 90 -6.93 6.00 22.21
N TYR A 91 -6.85 4.76 21.73
CA TYR A 91 -7.55 3.63 22.36
C TYR A 91 -7.11 3.38 23.80
N GLY A 92 -5.85 3.64 24.14
CA GLY A 92 -5.29 3.49 25.48
C GLY A 92 -5.66 4.61 26.46
N LEU A 93 -6.27 5.71 26.02
CA LEU A 93 -6.62 6.82 26.90
C LEU A 93 -7.65 6.41 27.95
N PRO A 94 -7.57 6.96 29.21
CA PRO A 94 -8.52 6.68 30.28
C PRO A 94 -9.92 7.24 29.94
N LYS A 95 -10.94 6.63 30.54
CA LYS A 95 -12.36 7.01 30.37
C LYS A 95 -13.16 6.94 31.67
N ASP A 96 -12.47 7.01 32.81
CA ASP A 96 -13.07 6.76 34.12
C ASP A 96 -13.89 7.95 34.67
N THR A 97 -13.62 9.16 34.15
CA THR A 97 -14.42 10.36 34.47
C THR A 97 -15.11 10.89 33.21
N PRO A 98 -16.21 11.68 33.35
CA PRO A 98 -16.86 12.33 32.21
C PRO A 98 -15.92 13.17 31.34
N GLU A 99 -15.00 13.90 31.98
CA GLU A 99 -14.00 14.73 31.30
C GLU A 99 -13.00 13.89 30.49
N GLN A 100 -12.53 12.78 31.07
CA GLN A 100 -11.63 11.85 30.41
C GLN A 100 -12.33 11.17 29.21
N ALA A 101 -13.60 10.77 29.38
CA ALA A 101 -14.39 10.17 28.32
C ALA A 101 -14.60 11.15 27.15
N ALA A 102 -14.92 12.42 27.45
CA ALA A 102 -15.08 13.46 26.43
C ALA A 102 -13.76 13.75 25.69
N HIS A 103 -12.66 13.85 26.42
CA HIS A 103 -11.33 14.03 25.83
C HIS A 103 -10.96 12.86 24.93
N LYS A 104 -11.12 11.63 25.40
CA LYS A 104 -10.87 10.42 24.61
C LYS A 104 -11.70 10.39 23.33
N ALA A 105 -12.99 10.73 23.40
CA ALA A 105 -13.86 10.76 22.22
C ALA A 105 -13.37 11.75 21.17
N SER A 106 -12.97 12.96 21.58
CA SER A 106 -12.43 13.97 20.67
C SER A 106 -11.11 13.55 20.03
N VAL A 107 -10.19 12.97 20.81
CA VAL A 107 -8.90 12.47 20.29
C VAL A 107 -9.10 11.29 19.34
N LEU A 108 -10.03 10.38 19.67
CA LEU A 108 -10.36 9.25 18.79
C LEU A 108 -10.93 9.70 17.45
N GLU A 109 -11.85 10.67 17.45
CA GLU A 109 -12.46 11.21 16.22
C GLU A 109 -11.38 11.79 15.30
N ALA A 110 -10.51 12.65 15.81
CA ALA A 110 -9.41 13.23 15.05
C ALA A 110 -8.42 12.18 14.54
N ALA A 111 -8.11 11.15 15.36
CA ALA A 111 -7.20 10.07 14.96
C ALA A 111 -7.82 9.15 13.89
N LEU A 112 -9.13 8.91 13.94
CA LEU A 112 -9.86 8.13 12.93
C LEU A 112 -9.88 8.84 11.58
N ASP A 113 -10.11 10.15 11.55
CA ASP A 113 -10.05 10.94 10.32
C ASP A 113 -8.68 10.85 9.67
N GLY A 114 -7.62 11.02 10.45
CA GLY A 114 -6.24 10.88 9.96
C GLY A 114 -5.92 9.47 9.45
N ALA A 115 -6.36 8.44 10.18
CA ALA A 115 -6.08 7.04 9.84
C ALA A 115 -6.90 6.53 8.64
N SER A 116 -8.02 7.15 8.29
CA SER A 116 -8.88 6.71 7.18
C SER A 116 -8.36 7.13 5.80
N ALA A 117 -7.56 8.19 5.71
CA ALA A 117 -7.09 8.74 4.45
C ALA A 117 -6.13 7.79 3.70
N VAL A 118 -5.23 7.13 4.43
CA VAL A 118 -4.22 6.24 3.83
C VAL A 118 -4.84 4.99 3.21
N PRO A 119 -5.76 4.25 3.86
CA PRO A 119 -6.48 3.14 3.23
C PRO A 119 -7.21 3.51 1.94
N LEU A 120 -7.81 4.69 1.85
CA LEU A 120 -8.44 5.18 0.63
C LEU A 120 -7.41 5.35 -0.51
N GLN A 121 -6.26 5.93 -0.22
CA GLN A 121 -5.17 6.04 -1.20
C GLN A 121 -4.69 4.66 -1.66
N ILE A 122 -4.55 3.70 -0.74
CA ILE A 122 -4.17 2.32 -1.08
C ILE A 122 -5.19 1.71 -2.03
N MET A 123 -6.49 1.86 -1.77
CA MET A 123 -7.56 1.36 -2.64
C MET A 123 -7.47 1.96 -4.05
N GLU A 124 -7.28 3.28 -4.16
CA GLU A 124 -7.13 3.97 -5.46
C GLU A 124 -5.91 3.46 -6.23
N LYS A 125 -4.77 3.30 -5.56
CA LYS A 125 -3.54 2.79 -6.18
C LYS A 125 -3.67 1.32 -6.59
N CYS A 126 -4.31 0.49 -5.80
CA CYS A 126 -4.60 -0.90 -6.15
C CYS A 126 -5.55 -0.99 -7.35
N ALA A 127 -6.57 -0.14 -7.42
CA ALA A 127 -7.47 -0.08 -8.58
C ALA A 127 -6.72 0.29 -9.87
N GLU A 128 -5.79 1.25 -9.79
CA GLU A 128 -4.90 1.58 -10.92
C GLU A 128 -4.01 0.40 -11.29
N GLY A 129 -3.46 -0.32 -10.31
CA GLY A 129 -2.65 -1.52 -10.53
C GLY A 129 -3.40 -2.62 -11.29
N ILE A 130 -4.68 -2.82 -10.97
CA ILE A 130 -5.57 -3.76 -11.68
C ILE A 130 -5.76 -3.32 -13.14
N ALA A 131 -5.97 -2.02 -13.38
CA ALA A 131 -6.10 -1.48 -14.74
C ALA A 131 -4.83 -1.67 -15.56
N LEU A 132 -3.64 -1.44 -14.97
CA LEU A 132 -2.35 -1.71 -15.62
C LEU A 132 -2.16 -3.20 -15.93
N ALA A 133 -2.54 -4.09 -15.00
CA ALA A 133 -2.48 -5.54 -15.23
C ALA A 133 -3.33 -5.95 -16.45
N GLY A 134 -4.52 -5.38 -16.61
CA GLY A 134 -5.37 -5.59 -17.78
C GLY A 134 -4.70 -5.15 -19.09
N GLN A 135 -3.98 -4.02 -19.09
CA GLN A 135 -3.24 -3.54 -20.25
C GLN A 135 -2.05 -4.44 -20.60
N TYR A 136 -1.31 -4.92 -19.60
CA TYR A 136 -0.24 -5.88 -19.81
C TYR A 136 -0.78 -7.22 -20.36
N ALA A 137 -1.90 -7.70 -19.85
CA ALA A 137 -2.53 -8.92 -20.36
C ALA A 137 -2.96 -8.80 -21.82
N ALA A 138 -3.39 -7.60 -22.25
CA ALA A 138 -3.82 -7.35 -23.63
C ALA A 138 -2.65 -7.16 -24.61
N LYS A 139 -1.50 -6.63 -24.17
CA LYS A 139 -0.40 -6.19 -25.06
C LYS A 139 0.90 -6.96 -24.84
N GLY A 140 1.08 -7.55 -23.67
CA GLY A 140 2.33 -8.19 -23.25
C GLY A 140 2.53 -9.61 -23.76
N SER A 141 3.72 -10.09 -23.47
CA SER A 141 4.20 -11.43 -23.84
C SER A 141 3.61 -12.53 -22.94
#